data_f6ec92384f1ad362188ec7ffa8fbba00
#
_entry.id   f6ec92384f1ad362188ec7ffa8fbba00
#
_cell.length_a   1.000
_cell.length_b   1.000
_cell.length_c   1.000
_cell.angle_alpha   90.00
_cell.angle_beta   90.00
_cell.angle_gamma   90.00
#
_symmetry.space_group_name_H-M   'P 1'
#
loop_
_entity.id
_entity.type
_entity.pdbx_description
1 polymer ?
#
loop_
_entity_poly.entity_id
_entity_poly.type
_entity_poly.pdbx_seq_one_letter_code
_entity_poly.pdbx_strand_id
1 'polypeptide(L)'
;MLTEFGSYIRERREALKADNKSFSLRQVAQRIEVEPSYLSKVERGREVPSETKIRRLADELGLNPDVLLALAGKVSSDLQQVIRKRPELFAQVIRDLARLPDHAVLRVVREVRDGEW
;
A
#
# COMPACT_ATOMS: atom_id res chain seq x y z
N MET A 1 3.32 13.08 0.48
CA MET A 1 2.75 11.78 0.08
C MET A 1 3.79 10.74 -0.24
N LEU A 2 4.69 10.97 -1.17
CA LEU A 2 5.79 10.03 -1.42
C LEU A 2 6.67 9.86 -0.19
N THR A 3 6.83 10.94 0.58
CA THR A 3 7.59 10.92 1.83
C THR A 3 6.94 10.00 2.87
N GLU A 4 5.61 10.00 2.97
CA GLU A 4 4.89 9.09 3.86
C GLU A 4 5.10 7.63 3.50
N PHE A 5 5.04 7.32 2.21
CA PHE A 5 5.30 5.97 1.71
C PHE A 5 6.71 5.52 2.11
N GLY A 6 7.70 6.34 1.79
CA GLY A 6 9.10 6.03 2.08
C GLY A 6 9.38 5.87 3.57
N SER A 7 8.88 6.80 4.38
CA SER A 7 9.02 6.76 5.83
C SER A 7 8.35 5.54 6.44
N TYR A 8 7.17 5.19 5.95
CA TYR A 8 6.43 4.03 6.43
C TYR A 8 7.20 2.74 6.23
N ILE A 9 7.77 2.56 5.03
CA ILE A 9 8.61 1.41 4.70
C ILE A 9 9.84 1.37 5.60
N ARG A 10 10.52 2.49 5.72
CA ARG A 10 11.76 2.59 6.50
C ARG A 10 11.52 2.26 7.96
N GLU A 11 10.49 2.83 8.56
CA GLU A 11 10.16 2.57 9.97
C GLU A 11 9.88 1.09 10.20
N ARG A 12 9.10 0.47 9.31
CA ARG A 12 8.79 -0.96 9.42
C ARG A 12 10.06 -1.81 9.27
N ARG A 13 10.88 -1.50 8.26
CA ARG A 13 12.12 -2.24 8.04
C ARG A 13 13.07 -2.11 9.22
N GLU A 14 13.24 -0.90 9.74
CA GLU A 14 14.11 -0.66 10.90
C GLU A 14 13.61 -1.39 12.15
N ALA A 15 12.30 -1.41 12.37
CA ALA A 15 11.69 -2.14 13.47
C ALA A 15 11.97 -3.63 13.37
N LEU A 16 11.86 -4.22 12.19
CA LEU A 16 12.17 -5.63 11.96
C LEU A 16 13.66 -5.91 12.09
N LYS A 17 14.49 -4.98 11.63
CA LYS A 17 15.96 -5.10 11.70
C LYS A 17 16.46 -5.16 13.13
N ALA A 18 15.78 -4.51 14.07
CA ALA A 18 16.17 -4.53 15.48
C ALA A 18 16.30 -5.94 16.03
N ASP A 19 15.45 -6.85 15.56
CA ASP A 19 15.45 -8.25 16.00
C ASP A 19 16.07 -9.21 14.97
N ASN A 20 16.27 -8.75 13.72
CA ASN A 20 16.72 -9.63 12.65
C ASN A 20 17.52 -8.85 11.61
N LYS A 21 18.81 -9.12 11.52
CA LYS A 21 19.73 -8.44 10.60
C LYS A 21 19.37 -8.67 9.12
N SER A 22 18.56 -9.67 8.80
CA SER A 22 18.13 -9.91 7.42
C SER A 22 17.20 -8.80 6.90
N PHE A 23 16.82 -7.85 7.75
CA PHE A 23 16.04 -6.67 7.36
C PHE A 23 16.88 -5.41 7.20
N SER A 24 18.20 -5.55 7.00
CA SER A 24 19.01 -4.43 6.57
C SER A 24 18.55 -3.95 5.19
N LEU A 25 18.87 -2.71 4.86
CA LEU A 25 18.52 -2.15 3.55
C LEU A 25 19.02 -3.04 2.42
N ARG A 26 20.28 -3.47 2.50
CA ARG A 26 20.92 -4.32 1.49
C ARG A 26 20.19 -5.65 1.35
N GLN A 27 19.86 -6.30 2.45
CA GLN A 27 19.23 -7.63 2.43
C GLN A 27 17.82 -7.56 1.84
N VAL A 28 17.03 -6.57 2.26
CA VAL A 28 15.67 -6.40 1.71
C VAL A 28 15.72 -6.05 0.24
N ALA A 29 16.62 -5.14 -0.17
CA ALA A 29 16.79 -4.78 -1.57
C ALA A 29 17.12 -6.00 -2.42
N GLN A 30 18.01 -6.84 -1.93
CA GLN A 30 18.40 -8.07 -2.63
C GLN A 30 17.19 -8.99 -2.84
N ARG A 31 16.37 -9.19 -1.81
CA ARG A 31 15.22 -10.09 -1.89
C ARG A 31 14.13 -9.58 -2.83
N ILE A 32 13.95 -8.27 -2.94
CA ILE A 32 12.99 -7.70 -3.90
C ILE A 32 13.63 -7.38 -5.27
N GLU A 33 14.88 -7.78 -5.44
CA GLU A 33 15.63 -7.65 -6.70
C GLU A 33 15.77 -6.21 -7.18
N VAL A 34 16.21 -5.33 -6.28
CA VAL A 34 16.58 -3.95 -6.63
C VAL A 34 17.93 -3.62 -6.02
N GLU A 35 18.58 -2.59 -6.55
CA GLU A 35 19.81 -2.09 -5.99
C GLU A 35 19.58 -1.45 -4.62
N PRO A 36 20.48 -1.60 -3.64
CA PRO A 36 20.35 -0.92 -2.35
C PRO A 36 20.21 0.60 -2.47
N SER A 37 20.92 1.21 -3.43
CA SER A 37 20.81 2.64 -3.68
C SER A 37 19.40 3.03 -4.14
N TYR A 38 18.74 2.17 -4.91
CA TYR A 38 17.37 2.40 -5.34
C TYR A 38 16.41 2.34 -4.15
N LEU A 39 16.50 1.30 -3.31
CA LEU A 39 15.65 1.20 -2.14
C LEU A 39 15.87 2.38 -1.18
N SER A 40 17.11 2.83 -1.05
CA SER A 40 17.41 4.03 -0.29
C SER A 40 16.66 5.26 -0.81
N LYS A 41 16.62 5.44 -2.15
CA LYS A 41 15.88 6.53 -2.77
C LYS A 41 14.37 6.41 -2.52
N VAL A 42 13.84 5.19 -2.57
CA VAL A 42 12.43 4.92 -2.27
C VAL A 42 12.11 5.35 -0.84
N GLU A 43 12.94 4.95 0.12
CA GLU A 43 12.74 5.30 1.54
C GLU A 43 12.84 6.80 1.80
N ARG A 44 13.61 7.51 0.98
CA ARG A 44 13.73 8.97 1.08
C ARG A 44 12.67 9.73 0.28
N GLY A 45 11.74 9.02 -0.34
CA GLY A 45 10.65 9.64 -1.10
C GLY A 45 11.04 10.15 -2.48
N ARG A 46 12.16 9.70 -3.04
CA ARG A 46 12.66 10.16 -4.34
C ARG A 46 12.29 9.28 -5.51
N GLU A 47 11.83 8.06 -5.22
CA GLU A 47 11.43 7.10 -6.25
C GLU A 47 10.17 6.37 -5.80
N VAL A 48 9.32 6.04 -6.76
CA VAL A 48 8.11 5.24 -6.50
C VAL A 48 8.27 3.94 -7.29
N PRO A 49 8.31 2.79 -6.61
CA PRO A 49 8.45 1.51 -7.31
C PRO A 49 7.19 1.15 -8.09
N SER A 50 7.34 0.19 -8.99
CA SER A 50 6.20 -0.41 -9.69
C SER A 50 5.28 -1.16 -8.72
N GLU A 51 4.07 -1.44 -9.15
CA GLU A 51 3.13 -2.23 -8.36
C GLU A 51 3.74 -3.58 -7.96
N THR A 52 4.41 -4.25 -8.87
CA THR A 52 5.05 -5.55 -8.60
C THR A 52 6.08 -5.45 -7.48
N LYS A 53 6.92 -4.42 -7.52
CA LYS A 53 7.94 -4.24 -6.48
C LYS A 53 7.32 -3.83 -5.15
N ILE A 54 6.27 -3.00 -5.17
CA ILE A 54 5.55 -2.63 -3.95
C ILE A 54 4.94 -3.87 -3.30
N ARG A 55 4.35 -4.77 -4.09
CA ARG A 55 3.78 -6.02 -3.56
C ARG A 55 4.85 -6.92 -2.94
N ARG A 56 5.99 -7.03 -3.59
CA ARG A 56 7.11 -7.81 -3.04
C ARG A 56 7.63 -7.21 -1.75
N LEU A 57 7.73 -5.88 -1.71
CA LEU A 57 8.16 -5.16 -0.51
C LEU A 57 7.16 -5.36 0.64
N ALA A 58 5.86 -5.31 0.34
CA ALA A 58 4.83 -5.58 1.33
C ALA A 58 4.96 -6.99 1.91
N ASP A 59 5.17 -8.00 1.06
CA ASP A 59 5.36 -9.38 1.50
C ASP A 59 6.59 -9.52 2.41
N GLU A 60 7.70 -8.91 2.02
CA GLU A 60 8.94 -8.95 2.81
C GLU A 60 8.80 -8.31 4.18
N LEU A 61 8.04 -7.22 4.26
CA LEU A 61 7.90 -6.45 5.48
C LEU A 61 6.64 -6.83 6.30
N GLY A 62 5.87 -7.79 5.82
CA GLY A 62 4.64 -8.21 6.50
C GLY A 62 3.57 -7.12 6.52
N LEU A 63 3.45 -6.35 5.43
CA LEU A 63 2.50 -5.26 5.29
C LEU A 63 1.38 -5.62 4.31
N ASN A 64 0.24 -4.97 4.46
CA ASN A 64 -0.86 -5.13 3.52
C ASN A 64 -0.50 -4.44 2.20
N PRO A 65 -0.48 -5.15 1.06
CA PRO A 65 -0.09 -4.56 -0.21
C PRO A 65 -1.04 -3.45 -0.68
N ASP A 66 -2.34 -3.55 -0.41
CA ASP A 66 -3.29 -2.50 -0.79
C ASP A 66 -3.03 -1.19 -0.06
N VAL A 67 -2.69 -1.29 1.23
CA VAL A 67 -2.31 -0.12 2.04
C VAL A 67 -1.03 0.49 1.50
N LEU A 68 -0.04 -0.34 1.22
CA LEU A 68 1.25 0.14 0.74
C LEU A 68 1.12 0.81 -0.63
N LEU A 69 0.33 0.22 -1.53
CA LEU A 69 0.01 0.83 -2.82
C LEU A 69 -0.69 2.18 -2.66
N ALA A 70 -1.69 2.24 -1.77
CA ALA A 70 -2.42 3.49 -1.53
C ALA A 70 -1.50 4.60 -1.03
N LEU A 71 -0.57 4.28 -0.13
CA LEU A 71 0.41 5.26 0.35
C LEU A 71 1.32 5.76 -0.78
N ALA A 72 1.56 4.94 -1.79
CA ALA A 72 2.32 5.32 -2.97
C ALA A 72 1.47 6.07 -4.02
N GLY A 73 0.20 6.35 -3.71
CA GLY A 73 -0.72 7.01 -4.63
C GLY A 73 -1.23 6.08 -5.74
N LYS A 74 -1.26 4.79 -5.49
CA LYS A 74 -1.65 3.79 -6.48
C LYS A 74 -2.82 2.95 -5.98
N VAL A 75 -3.55 2.38 -6.93
CA VAL A 75 -4.63 1.40 -6.66
C VAL A 75 -4.23 0.11 -7.37
N SER A 76 -4.39 -1.03 -6.69
CA SER A 76 -4.03 -2.32 -7.28
C SER A 76 -4.79 -2.55 -8.60
N SER A 77 -4.17 -3.28 -9.53
CA SER A 77 -4.73 -3.48 -10.86
C SER A 77 -6.06 -4.21 -10.84
N ASP A 78 -6.27 -5.14 -9.91
CA ASP A 78 -7.56 -5.83 -9.77
C ASP A 78 -8.67 -4.88 -9.32
N LEU A 79 -8.39 -3.97 -8.38
CA LEU A 79 -9.35 -2.95 -7.96
C LEU A 79 -9.64 -1.95 -9.08
N GLN A 80 -8.62 -1.58 -9.86
CA GLN A 80 -8.81 -0.74 -11.03
C GLN A 80 -9.78 -1.36 -12.02
N GLN A 81 -9.67 -2.68 -12.24
CA GLN A 81 -10.56 -3.38 -13.15
C GLN A 81 -12.01 -3.40 -12.65
N VAL A 82 -12.21 -3.58 -11.34
CA VAL A 82 -13.54 -3.49 -10.72
C VAL A 82 -14.15 -2.11 -10.99
N ILE A 83 -13.38 -1.06 -10.77
CA ILE A 83 -13.81 0.33 -11.00
C ILE A 83 -14.14 0.54 -12.48
N ARG A 84 -13.33 0.02 -13.41
CA ARG A 84 -13.54 0.18 -14.85
C ARG A 84 -14.84 -0.44 -15.34
N LYS A 85 -15.35 -1.46 -14.67
CA LYS A 85 -16.62 -2.10 -15.06
C LYS A 85 -17.83 -1.22 -14.77
N ARG A 86 -17.78 -0.40 -13.76
CA ARG A 86 -18.85 0.53 -13.36
C ARG A 86 -18.25 1.85 -12.88
N PRO A 87 -17.58 2.59 -13.78
CA PRO A 87 -16.75 3.73 -13.38
C PRO A 87 -17.53 4.88 -12.73
N GLU A 88 -18.69 5.22 -13.27
CA GLU A 88 -19.50 6.32 -12.70
C GLU A 88 -20.00 5.98 -11.31
N LEU A 89 -20.50 4.76 -11.14
CA LEU A 89 -21.05 4.29 -9.88
C LEU A 89 -19.99 4.23 -8.81
N PHE A 90 -18.84 3.64 -9.10
CA PHE A 90 -17.75 3.55 -8.12
C PHE A 90 -17.13 4.90 -7.80
N ALA A 91 -16.99 5.79 -8.79
CA ALA A 91 -16.50 7.14 -8.52
C ALA A 91 -17.43 7.88 -7.54
N GLN A 92 -18.74 7.75 -7.74
CA GLN A 92 -19.74 8.37 -6.86
C GLN A 92 -19.68 7.77 -5.47
N VAL A 93 -19.68 6.45 -5.35
CA VAL A 93 -19.60 5.75 -4.06
C VAL A 93 -18.36 6.17 -3.29
N ILE A 94 -17.20 6.19 -3.93
CA ILE A 94 -15.94 6.55 -3.28
C ILE A 94 -16.01 7.99 -2.79
N ARG A 95 -16.50 8.92 -3.60
CA ARG A 95 -16.62 10.33 -3.19
C ARG A 95 -17.57 10.50 -2.02
N ASP A 96 -18.69 9.78 -2.03
CA ASP A 96 -19.68 9.87 -0.96
C ASP A 96 -19.13 9.28 0.34
N LEU A 97 -18.46 8.13 0.27
CA LEU A 97 -17.81 7.51 1.43
C LEU A 97 -16.70 8.38 2.00
N ALA A 98 -15.98 9.11 1.15
CA ALA A 98 -14.87 9.98 1.58
C ALA A 98 -15.33 11.11 2.51
N ARG A 99 -16.60 11.47 2.49
CA ARG A 99 -17.17 12.50 3.37
C ARG A 99 -17.52 11.99 4.76
N LEU A 100 -17.56 10.67 4.93
CA LEU A 100 -18.02 10.06 6.17
C LEU A 100 -16.84 9.83 7.12
N PRO A 101 -17.06 9.89 8.43
CA PRO A 101 -16.05 9.46 9.38
C PRO A 101 -15.90 7.92 9.34
N ASP A 102 -14.78 7.43 9.84
CA ASP A 102 -14.42 6.02 9.76
C ASP A 102 -15.51 5.09 10.31
N HIS A 103 -16.14 5.45 11.43
CA HIS A 103 -17.17 4.61 12.03
C HIS A 103 -18.40 4.44 11.12
N ALA A 104 -18.73 5.48 10.34
CA ALA A 104 -19.84 5.42 9.39
C ALA A 104 -19.46 4.58 8.16
N VAL A 105 -18.21 4.71 7.68
CA VAL A 105 -17.70 3.85 6.59
C VAL A 105 -17.74 2.38 7.02
N LEU A 106 -17.31 2.08 8.24
CA LEU A 106 -17.34 0.72 8.78
C LEU A 106 -18.76 0.16 8.87
N ARG A 107 -19.73 1.00 9.18
CA ARG A 107 -21.15 0.59 9.18
C ARG A 107 -21.60 0.19 7.78
N VAL A 108 -21.26 1.00 6.75
CA VAL A 108 -21.60 0.69 5.36
C VAL A 108 -20.95 -0.62 4.93
N VAL A 109 -19.69 -0.83 5.28
CA VAL A 109 -18.97 -2.07 4.97
C VAL A 109 -19.69 -3.28 5.57
N ARG A 110 -20.16 -3.18 6.80
CA ARG A 110 -20.90 -4.28 7.46
C ARG A 110 -22.23 -4.54 6.75
N GLU A 111 -22.97 -3.50 6.37
CA GLU A 111 -24.22 -3.65 5.64
C GLU A 111 -24.02 -4.35 4.29
N VAL A 112 -22.96 -3.97 3.57
CA VAL A 112 -22.62 -4.60 2.29
C VAL A 112 -22.28 -6.08 2.50
N ARG A 113 -21.50 -6.39 3.52
CA ARG A 113 -21.05 -7.76 3.82
C ARG A 113 -22.20 -8.65 4.28
N ASP A 114 -23.07 -8.13 5.15
CA ASP A 114 -24.11 -8.91 5.81
C ASP A 114 -25.49 -8.78 5.15
N GLY A 115 -25.63 -7.88 4.19
CA GLY A 115 -26.88 -7.63 3.49
C GLY A 115 -27.29 -8.76 2.56
N GLU A 116 -28.57 -8.81 2.24
CA GLU A 116 -29.13 -9.75 1.28
C GLU A 116 -29.30 -9.05 -0.07
N TRP A 117 -28.55 -9.52 -1.05
CA TRP A 117 -28.51 -8.88 -2.37
C TRP A 117 -29.00 -9.78 -3.50
#